data_85feaf746da463565d298ec7f5623688
#
_entry.id   85feaf746da463565d298ec7f5623688
#
_cell.length_a   1.000
_cell.length_b   1.000
_cell.length_c   1.000
_cell.angle_alpha   90.00
_cell.angle_beta   90.00
_cell.angle_gamma   90.00
#
_symmetry.space_group_name_H-M   'P 1'
#
loop_
_entity.id
_entity.type
_entity.pdbx_description
1 polymer ?
#
loop_
_entity_poly.entity_id
_entity_poly.type
_entity_poly.pdbx_seq_one_letter_code
_entity_poly.pdbx_strand_id
1 'polypeptide(L)'
;LEMSILTQDLLSSDIKDRIKYIIGPNAMMTALDMHGFSISVVELTKADEALLLQPVDVVGWPGCNPRTPTKVLPLPDGLSPIRAPASPHAATKAFLTTCCEILIASEADLNVLDAKSGDGDTGSTLATAGKALIEAMDTLPLADHTQLYRAIGLELSQTMGGSSGVLLAIFFAAAGDASASGKPMRAALQAGLERMRQVGGANPGDRTMVDALAPALDALDAGLTSASNAARKGADYTATLTTAKAGRATYINAEQLE
;
A
#
# COMPACT_ATOMS: atom_id res chain seq x y z
N LEU A 1 -3.35 10.10 -12.16
CA LEU A 1 -2.34 9.13 -12.61
C LEU A 1 -2.93 7.73 -12.77
N GLU A 2 -3.51 7.15 -11.71
CA GLU A 2 -4.09 5.79 -11.70
C GLU A 2 -5.13 5.57 -12.80
N MET A 3 -6.05 6.50 -12.96
CA MET A 3 -7.07 6.44 -14.01
C MET A 3 -6.48 6.51 -15.43
N SER A 4 -5.36 7.20 -15.61
CA SER A 4 -4.67 7.25 -16.91
C SER A 4 -4.00 5.93 -17.23
N ILE A 5 -3.39 5.26 -16.23
CA ILE A 5 -2.80 3.93 -16.36
C ILE A 5 -3.88 2.92 -16.70
N LEU A 6 -4.96 2.90 -15.92
CA LEU A 6 -6.10 2.00 -16.15
C LEU A 6 -6.71 2.19 -17.54
N THR A 7 -6.88 3.44 -17.99
CA THR A 7 -7.38 3.74 -19.33
C THR A 7 -6.43 3.18 -20.41
N GLN A 8 -5.13 3.33 -20.20
CA GLN A 8 -4.13 2.78 -21.11
C GLN A 8 -4.17 1.25 -21.14
N ASP A 9 -4.30 0.60 -20.00
CA ASP A 9 -4.39 -0.86 -19.89
C ASP A 9 -5.63 -1.39 -20.59
N LEU A 10 -6.78 -0.76 -20.37
CA LEU A 10 -8.04 -1.08 -21.09
C LEU A 10 -7.88 -0.94 -22.60
N LEU A 11 -7.28 0.15 -23.08
CA LEU A 11 -7.05 0.41 -24.50
C LEU A 11 -5.95 -0.46 -25.12
N SER A 12 -5.17 -1.17 -24.31
CA SER A 12 -4.16 -2.15 -24.74
C SER A 12 -4.62 -3.59 -24.59
N SER A 13 -5.76 -3.83 -23.94
CA SER A 13 -6.29 -5.17 -23.66
C SER A 13 -6.95 -5.83 -24.87
N ASP A 14 -7.30 -7.10 -24.72
CA ASP A 14 -8.02 -7.90 -25.74
C ASP A 14 -9.40 -7.35 -26.07
N ILE A 15 -9.99 -6.56 -25.17
CA ILE A 15 -11.30 -5.94 -25.38
C ILE A 15 -11.23 -4.56 -26.04
N LYS A 16 -10.04 -4.05 -26.33
CA LYS A 16 -9.83 -2.69 -26.86
C LYS A 16 -10.73 -2.34 -28.05
N ASP A 17 -10.91 -3.29 -28.97
CA ASP A 17 -11.69 -3.06 -30.18
C ASP A 17 -13.23 -3.11 -29.95
N ARG A 18 -13.63 -3.55 -28.75
CA ARG A 18 -15.02 -3.51 -28.29
C ARG A 18 -15.35 -2.21 -27.57
N ILE A 19 -14.35 -1.45 -27.13
CA ILE A 19 -14.52 -0.15 -26.46
C ILE A 19 -14.75 0.91 -27.53
N LYS A 20 -15.94 1.47 -27.58
CA LYS A 20 -16.29 2.52 -28.55
C LYS A 20 -16.15 3.92 -27.95
N TYR A 21 -16.56 4.10 -26.72
CA TYR A 21 -16.54 5.36 -25.98
C TYR A 21 -15.95 5.18 -24.59
N ILE A 22 -15.38 6.26 -24.06
CA ILE A 22 -14.94 6.36 -22.69
C ILE A 22 -15.58 7.60 -22.07
N ILE A 23 -16.23 7.41 -20.91
CA ILE A 23 -16.83 8.47 -20.13
C ILE A 23 -16.00 8.64 -18.85
N GLY A 24 -15.39 9.77 -18.68
CA GLY A 24 -14.49 10.01 -17.57
C GLY A 24 -13.02 10.02 -18.00
N PRO A 25 -12.09 9.95 -17.02
CA PRO A 25 -12.35 9.82 -15.58
C PRO A 25 -13.02 11.03 -14.97
N ASN A 26 -13.87 10.83 -13.97
CA ASN A 26 -14.53 11.90 -13.25
C ASN A 26 -14.60 11.61 -11.76
N ALA A 27 -14.46 12.65 -10.94
CA ALA A 27 -14.64 12.56 -9.49
C ALA A 27 -16.15 12.50 -9.16
N MET A 28 -16.71 11.29 -9.18
CA MET A 28 -18.15 11.08 -8.93
C MET A 28 -18.46 10.68 -7.49
N MET A 29 -17.45 10.24 -6.73
CA MET A 29 -17.63 9.83 -5.34
C MET A 29 -17.18 10.96 -4.42
N THR A 30 -18.07 11.33 -3.51
CA THR A 30 -17.86 12.43 -2.56
C THR A 30 -17.49 11.95 -1.17
N ALA A 31 -17.25 10.66 -0.97
CA ALA A 31 -16.83 10.11 0.31
C ALA A 31 -15.42 10.59 0.65
N LEU A 32 -15.27 11.26 1.78
CA LEU A 32 -13.98 11.67 2.33
C LEU A 32 -13.16 10.43 2.69
N ASP A 33 -11.86 10.48 2.41
CA ASP A 33 -10.88 9.42 2.71
C ASP A 33 -11.12 8.06 2.02
N MET A 34 -11.99 7.98 1.02
CA MET A 34 -12.07 6.80 0.16
C MET A 34 -11.14 6.97 -1.05
N HIS A 35 -10.14 6.09 -1.12
CA HIS A 35 -9.28 5.95 -2.28
C HIS A 35 -9.74 4.74 -3.09
N GLY A 36 -10.07 4.97 -4.34
CA GLY A 36 -10.51 3.91 -5.23
C GLY A 36 -11.15 4.46 -6.49
N PHE A 37 -11.50 3.56 -7.37
CA PHE A 37 -12.22 3.89 -8.60
C PHE A 37 -13.25 2.82 -8.90
N SER A 38 -14.24 3.19 -9.68
CA SER A 38 -15.26 2.29 -10.22
C SER A 38 -15.18 2.30 -11.74
N ILE A 39 -15.26 1.12 -12.34
CA ILE A 39 -15.39 0.95 -13.78
C ILE A 39 -16.76 0.36 -14.02
N SER A 40 -17.55 1.04 -14.84
CA SER A 40 -18.82 0.50 -15.35
C SER A 40 -18.70 0.24 -16.85
N VAL A 41 -19.11 -0.94 -17.28
CA VAL A 41 -19.15 -1.33 -18.69
C VAL A 41 -20.60 -1.48 -19.09
N VAL A 42 -20.98 -0.80 -20.16
CA VAL A 42 -22.36 -0.83 -20.68
C VAL A 42 -22.32 -1.27 -22.14
N GLU A 43 -23.13 -2.25 -22.48
CA GLU A 43 -23.36 -2.64 -23.87
C GLU A 43 -24.31 -1.63 -24.53
N LEU A 44 -23.88 -1.05 -25.65
CA LEU A 44 -24.61 0.03 -26.31
C LEU A 44 -25.38 -0.49 -27.53
N THR A 45 -26.68 -0.22 -27.55
CA THR A 45 -27.49 -0.26 -28.79
C THR A 45 -27.29 1.04 -29.58
N LYS A 46 -27.74 1.07 -30.84
CA LYS A 46 -27.73 2.32 -31.64
C LYS A 46 -28.59 3.43 -31.02
N ALA A 47 -29.67 3.06 -30.34
CA ALA A 47 -30.54 4.02 -29.66
C ALA A 47 -29.82 4.62 -28.41
N ASP A 48 -29.17 3.79 -27.62
CA ASP A 48 -28.40 4.24 -26.44
C ASP A 48 -27.25 5.15 -26.88
N GLU A 49 -26.57 4.81 -27.95
CA GLU A 49 -25.50 5.62 -28.52
C GLU A 49 -25.99 7.03 -28.90
N ALA A 50 -27.14 7.11 -29.58
CA ALA A 50 -27.72 8.37 -29.98
C ALA A 50 -28.08 9.26 -28.77
N LEU A 51 -28.55 8.66 -27.67
CA LEU A 51 -28.82 9.36 -26.42
C LEU A 51 -27.54 9.80 -25.71
N LEU A 52 -26.53 8.93 -25.65
CA LEU A 52 -25.26 9.16 -24.98
C LEU A 52 -24.47 10.34 -25.61
N LEU A 53 -24.60 10.54 -26.89
CA LEU A 53 -23.92 11.61 -27.64
C LEU A 53 -24.66 12.95 -27.65
N GLN A 54 -25.83 13.02 -27.04
CA GLN A 54 -26.56 14.30 -26.95
C GLN A 54 -25.80 15.26 -25.99
N PRO A 55 -25.80 16.56 -26.30
CA PRO A 55 -25.32 17.58 -25.40
C PRO A 55 -26.08 17.54 -24.07
N VAL A 56 -25.40 17.42 -22.96
CA VAL A 56 -25.99 17.39 -21.64
C VAL A 56 -25.31 18.45 -20.80
N ASP A 57 -26.09 19.34 -20.20
CA ASP A 57 -25.61 20.37 -19.28
C ASP A 57 -25.91 19.93 -17.84
N VAL A 58 -25.14 18.93 -17.37
CA VAL A 58 -25.22 18.43 -15.99
C VAL A 58 -23.86 18.60 -15.32
N VAL A 59 -23.87 19.25 -14.16
CA VAL A 59 -22.67 19.41 -13.35
C VAL A 59 -22.07 18.04 -13.03
N GLY A 60 -20.78 17.89 -13.33
CA GLY A 60 -20.06 16.64 -13.08
C GLY A 60 -20.11 15.61 -14.22
N TRP A 61 -20.86 15.86 -15.31
CA TRP A 61 -20.82 14.98 -16.47
C TRP A 61 -19.61 15.33 -17.35
N PRO A 62 -18.63 14.40 -17.53
CA PRO A 62 -17.40 14.69 -18.28
C PRO A 62 -17.55 14.62 -19.81
N GLY A 63 -18.75 14.33 -20.29
CA GLY A 63 -19.01 14.05 -21.70
C GLY A 63 -18.59 12.64 -22.12
N CYS A 64 -19.07 12.27 -23.30
CA CYS A 64 -18.77 10.99 -23.95
C CYS A 64 -17.73 11.21 -25.04
N ASN A 65 -16.56 10.62 -24.89
CA ASN A 65 -15.47 10.77 -25.83
C ASN A 65 -15.27 9.48 -26.65
N PRO A 66 -15.13 9.58 -27.97
CA PRO A 66 -14.74 8.42 -28.76
C PRO A 66 -13.35 7.95 -28.36
N ARG A 67 -13.12 6.66 -28.50
CA ARG A 67 -11.81 6.07 -28.27
C ARG A 67 -10.77 6.74 -29.17
N THR A 68 -9.75 7.34 -28.56
CA THR A 68 -8.58 7.86 -29.26
C THR A 68 -7.34 7.07 -28.82
N PRO A 69 -6.37 6.84 -29.72
CA PRO A 69 -5.11 6.23 -29.34
C PRO A 69 -4.43 7.05 -28.24
N THR A 70 -3.95 6.37 -27.20
CA THR A 70 -3.17 7.00 -26.13
C THR A 70 -1.82 7.46 -26.67
N LYS A 71 -1.43 8.70 -26.36
CA LYS A 71 -0.08 9.20 -26.61
C LYS A 71 0.73 9.02 -25.32
N VAL A 72 1.66 8.10 -25.35
CA VAL A 72 2.64 7.96 -24.26
C VAL A 72 3.64 9.09 -24.37
N LEU A 73 3.70 9.93 -23.35
CA LEU A 73 4.74 10.96 -23.22
C LEU A 73 5.90 10.36 -22.42
N PRO A 74 7.15 10.49 -22.89
CA PRO A 74 8.29 10.08 -22.09
C PRO A 74 8.33 10.90 -20.79
N LEU A 75 8.70 10.24 -19.70
CA LEU A 75 8.95 10.94 -18.44
C LEU A 75 10.13 11.91 -18.65
N PRO A 76 10.05 13.15 -18.16
CA PRO A 76 11.19 14.04 -18.16
C PRO A 76 12.38 13.42 -17.42
N ASP A 77 13.58 13.71 -17.90
CA ASP A 77 14.81 13.27 -17.24
C ASP A 77 14.84 13.76 -15.79
N GLY A 78 15.34 12.92 -14.89
CA GLY A 78 15.47 13.23 -13.46
C GLY A 78 14.23 12.94 -12.60
N LEU A 79 13.14 12.42 -13.14
CA LEU A 79 11.97 11.97 -12.37
C LEU A 79 12.08 10.51 -11.89
N SER A 80 13.08 9.76 -12.36
CA SER A 80 13.33 8.42 -11.83
C SER A 80 13.84 8.51 -10.39
N PRO A 81 13.33 7.67 -9.48
CA PRO A 81 13.84 7.63 -8.12
C PRO A 81 15.35 7.37 -8.10
N ILE A 82 16.09 8.14 -7.31
CA ILE A 82 17.52 7.89 -7.09
C ILE A 82 17.65 6.64 -6.23
N ARG A 83 18.17 5.56 -6.80
CA ARG A 83 18.44 4.32 -6.09
C ARG A 83 19.89 4.26 -5.66
N ALA A 84 20.13 3.86 -4.41
CA ALA A 84 21.48 3.60 -3.93
C ALA A 84 22.09 2.39 -4.67
N PRO A 85 23.41 2.36 -4.88
CA PRO A 85 24.07 1.21 -5.47
C PRO A 85 23.84 -0.07 -4.65
N ALA A 86 23.64 -1.19 -5.33
CA ALA A 86 23.55 -2.48 -4.69
C ALA A 86 24.81 -2.79 -3.88
N SER A 87 24.64 -3.35 -2.70
CA SER A 87 25.78 -3.81 -1.89
C SER A 87 25.41 -5.12 -1.19
N PRO A 88 26.17 -6.22 -1.43
CA PRO A 88 25.81 -7.53 -0.91
C PRO A 88 26.10 -7.64 0.60
N HIS A 89 25.17 -8.26 1.33
CA HIS A 89 25.38 -8.67 2.72
C HIS A 89 24.56 -9.92 3.02
N ALA A 90 25.23 -11.07 3.17
CA ALA A 90 24.59 -12.38 3.21
C ALA A 90 23.56 -12.53 4.36
N ALA A 91 23.93 -12.04 5.56
CA ALA A 91 23.03 -12.15 6.72
C ALA A 91 21.77 -11.31 6.55
N THR A 92 21.88 -10.08 6.06
CA THR A 92 20.71 -9.21 5.77
C THR A 92 19.86 -9.81 4.66
N LYS A 93 20.46 -10.34 3.60
CA LYS A 93 19.75 -11.03 2.53
C LYS A 93 18.93 -12.19 3.08
N ALA A 94 19.55 -13.09 3.82
CA ALA A 94 18.88 -14.26 4.39
C ALA A 94 17.72 -13.84 5.32
N PHE A 95 17.96 -12.85 6.20
CA PHE A 95 16.92 -12.34 7.09
C PHE A 95 15.72 -11.76 6.33
N LEU A 96 15.95 -10.86 5.40
CA LEU A 96 14.87 -10.25 4.60
C LEU A 96 14.14 -11.27 3.75
N THR A 97 14.86 -12.22 3.13
CA THR A 97 14.23 -13.30 2.35
C THR A 97 13.29 -14.12 3.23
N THR A 98 13.75 -14.54 4.42
CA THR A 98 12.89 -15.27 5.37
C THR A 98 11.66 -14.45 5.78
N CYS A 99 11.81 -13.16 6.07
CA CYS A 99 10.67 -12.30 6.39
C CYS A 99 9.66 -12.25 5.24
N CYS A 100 10.12 -12.07 4.01
CA CYS A 100 9.26 -12.01 2.84
C CYS A 100 8.56 -13.36 2.58
N GLU A 101 9.27 -14.48 2.72
CA GLU A 101 8.71 -15.83 2.56
C GLU A 101 7.59 -16.10 3.60
N ILE A 102 7.79 -15.66 4.84
CA ILE A 102 6.75 -15.77 5.88
C ILE A 102 5.53 -14.94 5.52
N LEU A 103 5.69 -13.71 5.04
CA LEU A 103 4.58 -12.86 4.60
C LEU A 103 3.80 -13.51 3.46
N ILE A 104 4.51 -14.06 2.46
CA ILE A 104 3.90 -14.76 1.33
C ILE A 104 3.15 -16.01 1.80
N ALA A 105 3.74 -16.81 2.67
CA ALA A 105 3.12 -18.03 3.19
C ALA A 105 1.87 -17.73 4.06
N SER A 106 1.81 -16.55 4.67
CA SER A 106 0.70 -16.13 5.53
C SER A 106 -0.45 -15.46 4.76
N GLU A 107 -0.40 -15.38 3.44
CA GLU A 107 -1.38 -14.65 2.61
C GLU A 107 -2.82 -15.07 2.92
N ALA A 108 -3.13 -16.36 2.88
CA ALA A 108 -4.49 -16.86 3.09
C ALA A 108 -5.01 -16.58 4.50
N ASP A 109 -4.18 -16.80 5.52
CA ASP A 109 -4.56 -16.59 6.92
C ASP A 109 -4.83 -15.12 7.22
N LEU A 110 -3.99 -14.23 6.68
CA LEU A 110 -4.15 -12.79 6.82
C LEU A 110 -5.40 -12.27 6.10
N ASN A 111 -5.71 -12.80 4.91
CA ASN A 111 -6.94 -12.47 4.19
C ASN A 111 -8.19 -12.90 4.97
N VAL A 112 -8.17 -14.08 5.57
CA VAL A 112 -9.28 -14.55 6.43
C VAL A 112 -9.46 -13.67 7.65
N LEU A 113 -8.37 -13.23 8.29
CA LEU A 113 -8.43 -12.32 9.42
C LEU A 113 -8.97 -10.94 9.00
N ASP A 114 -8.49 -10.41 7.89
CA ASP A 114 -8.91 -9.11 7.37
C ASP A 114 -10.38 -9.11 6.94
N ALA A 115 -10.85 -10.18 6.32
CA ALA A 115 -12.25 -10.30 5.88
C ALA A 115 -13.28 -10.19 7.02
N LYS A 116 -12.85 -10.32 8.28
CA LYS A 116 -13.74 -10.10 9.45
C LYS A 116 -14.05 -8.62 9.68
N SER A 117 -13.19 -7.72 9.23
CA SER A 117 -13.31 -6.27 9.51
C SER A 117 -12.87 -5.37 8.34
N GLY A 118 -12.36 -5.96 7.26
CA GLY A 118 -11.88 -5.31 6.05
C GLY A 118 -12.48 -5.94 4.80
N ASP A 119 -11.74 -5.83 3.69
CA ASP A 119 -12.11 -6.39 2.39
C ASP A 119 -11.41 -7.73 2.06
N GLY A 120 -10.61 -8.24 2.98
CA GLY A 120 -9.98 -9.56 2.86
C GLY A 120 -8.77 -9.58 1.94
N ASP A 121 -8.07 -8.47 1.75
CA ASP A 121 -6.95 -8.34 0.81
C ASP A 121 -5.59 -8.00 1.44
N THR A 122 -5.54 -7.80 2.75
CA THR A 122 -4.30 -7.45 3.48
C THR A 122 -3.19 -8.47 3.26
N GLY A 123 -3.53 -9.77 3.27
CA GLY A 123 -2.57 -10.84 3.00
C GLY A 123 -2.02 -10.78 1.59
N SER A 124 -2.86 -10.58 0.59
CA SER A 124 -2.45 -10.46 -0.82
C SER A 124 -1.58 -9.23 -1.05
N THR A 125 -1.89 -8.12 -0.40
CA THR A 125 -1.10 -6.88 -0.44
C THR A 125 0.30 -7.10 0.13
N LEU A 126 0.42 -7.76 1.29
CA LEU A 126 1.70 -8.09 1.93
C LEU A 126 2.50 -9.13 1.13
N ALA A 127 1.83 -10.14 0.58
CA ALA A 127 2.47 -11.15 -0.26
C ALA A 127 3.04 -10.54 -1.56
N THR A 128 2.32 -9.60 -2.17
CA THR A 128 2.79 -8.86 -3.36
C THR A 128 4.05 -8.05 -3.02
N ALA A 129 4.05 -7.33 -1.91
CA ALA A 129 5.23 -6.60 -1.44
C ALA A 129 6.40 -7.54 -1.14
N GLY A 130 6.14 -8.68 -0.50
CA GLY A 130 7.17 -9.70 -0.23
C GLY A 130 7.81 -10.27 -1.51
N LYS A 131 6.99 -10.58 -2.52
CA LYS A 131 7.48 -11.05 -3.84
C LYS A 131 8.34 -10.00 -4.52
N ALA A 132 7.89 -8.75 -4.55
CA ALA A 132 8.64 -7.64 -5.15
C ALA A 132 9.98 -7.39 -4.45
N LEU A 133 10.02 -7.45 -3.12
CA LEU A 133 11.27 -7.33 -2.37
C LEU A 133 12.23 -8.50 -2.65
N ILE A 134 11.73 -9.73 -2.81
CA ILE A 134 12.55 -10.88 -3.19
C ILE A 134 13.14 -10.68 -4.59
N GLU A 135 12.36 -10.23 -5.55
CA GLU A 135 12.81 -9.92 -6.91
C GLU A 135 13.86 -8.81 -6.94
N ALA A 136 13.69 -7.78 -6.10
CA ALA A 136 14.62 -6.65 -5.98
C ALA A 136 15.90 -6.99 -5.18
N MET A 137 15.97 -8.11 -4.48
CA MET A 137 16.95 -8.41 -3.43
C MET A 137 18.40 -8.18 -3.86
N ASP A 138 18.77 -8.56 -5.10
CA ASP A 138 20.13 -8.42 -5.60
C ASP A 138 20.48 -6.98 -6.03
N THR A 139 19.49 -6.11 -6.09
CA THR A 139 19.66 -4.69 -6.40
C THR A 139 19.63 -3.80 -5.15
N LEU A 140 19.31 -4.36 -3.98
CA LEU A 140 19.22 -3.61 -2.73
C LEU A 140 20.60 -3.34 -2.11
N PRO A 141 20.76 -2.20 -1.41
CA PRO A 141 21.98 -1.85 -0.69
C PRO A 141 22.05 -2.56 0.68
N LEU A 142 22.18 -3.90 0.68
CA LEU A 142 22.03 -4.75 1.85
C LEU A 142 23.09 -4.53 2.95
N ALA A 143 24.27 -3.99 2.60
CA ALA A 143 25.34 -3.69 3.54
C ALA A 143 25.22 -2.30 4.21
N ASP A 144 24.33 -1.44 3.70
CA ASP A 144 24.11 -0.09 4.24
C ASP A 144 22.67 0.02 4.76
N HIS A 145 22.48 -0.06 6.06
CA HIS A 145 21.16 -0.03 6.69
C HIS A 145 20.39 1.27 6.39
N THR A 146 21.09 2.40 6.29
CA THR A 146 20.48 3.70 5.98
C THR A 146 19.84 3.70 4.60
N GLN A 147 20.60 3.25 3.61
CA GLN A 147 20.12 3.17 2.25
C GLN A 147 19.12 2.03 2.07
N LEU A 148 19.30 0.93 2.81
CA LEU A 148 18.37 -0.20 2.79
C LEU A 148 16.97 0.19 3.26
N TYR A 149 16.85 0.94 4.38
CA TYR A 149 15.54 1.41 4.83
C TYR A 149 14.87 2.28 3.76
N ARG A 150 15.59 3.21 3.15
CA ARG A 150 15.06 4.04 2.06
C ARG A 150 14.65 3.21 0.86
N ALA A 151 15.45 2.22 0.48
CA ALA A 151 15.15 1.33 -0.64
C ALA A 151 13.91 0.48 -0.36
N ILE A 152 13.77 -0.10 0.83
CA ILE A 152 12.56 -0.83 1.23
C ILE A 152 11.33 0.10 1.18
N GLY A 153 11.43 1.31 1.73
CA GLY A 153 10.35 2.29 1.67
C GLY A 153 9.93 2.62 0.24
N LEU A 154 10.88 2.77 -0.66
CA LEU A 154 10.62 3.01 -2.08
C LEU A 154 9.92 1.81 -2.74
N GLU A 155 10.40 0.58 -2.53
CA GLU A 155 9.77 -0.63 -3.08
C GLU A 155 8.33 -0.78 -2.58
N LEU A 156 8.10 -0.61 -1.27
CA LEU A 156 6.75 -0.68 -0.71
C LEU A 156 5.82 0.39 -1.27
N SER A 157 6.31 1.61 -1.50
CA SER A 157 5.51 2.68 -2.11
C SER A 157 5.05 2.38 -3.54
N GLN A 158 5.76 1.52 -4.25
CA GLN A 158 5.50 1.17 -5.64
C GLN A 158 4.70 -0.13 -5.78
N THR A 159 4.78 -1.02 -4.81
CA THR A 159 4.27 -2.39 -4.93
C THR A 159 3.14 -2.71 -3.96
N MET A 160 3.06 -2.00 -2.86
CA MET A 160 2.06 -2.24 -1.82
C MET A 160 0.93 -1.21 -1.90
N GLY A 161 -0.27 -1.66 -2.21
CA GLY A 161 -1.45 -0.80 -2.27
C GLY A 161 -2.01 -0.43 -0.89
N GLY A 162 -3.02 0.45 -0.91
CA GLY A 162 -3.77 0.83 0.28
C GLY A 162 -3.02 1.75 1.26
N SER A 163 -3.69 2.08 2.35
CA SER A 163 -3.12 2.94 3.40
C SER A 163 -1.95 2.27 4.14
N SER A 164 -1.98 0.95 4.32
CA SER A 164 -0.90 0.19 4.97
C SER A 164 0.42 0.29 4.19
N GLY A 165 0.37 0.23 2.86
CA GLY A 165 1.56 0.39 2.02
C GLY A 165 2.17 1.78 2.14
N VAL A 166 1.35 2.82 2.07
CA VAL A 166 1.80 4.21 2.27
C VAL A 166 2.42 4.40 3.64
N LEU A 167 1.79 3.89 4.70
CA LEU A 167 2.27 4.04 6.06
C LEU A 167 3.58 3.28 6.31
N LEU A 168 3.73 2.07 5.77
CA LEU A 168 4.98 1.31 5.87
C LEU A 168 6.10 1.96 5.03
N ALA A 169 5.79 2.50 3.85
CA ALA A 169 6.76 3.26 3.07
C ALA A 169 7.26 4.49 3.83
N ILE A 170 6.38 5.23 4.50
CA ILE A 170 6.72 6.38 5.36
C ILE A 170 7.57 5.94 6.55
N PHE A 171 7.21 4.82 7.18
CA PHE A 171 7.99 4.23 8.28
C PHE A 171 9.44 3.98 7.88
N PHE A 172 9.66 3.27 6.79
CA PHE A 172 11.00 2.94 6.34
C PHE A 172 11.78 4.16 5.82
N ALA A 173 11.13 5.08 5.10
CA ALA A 173 11.76 6.31 4.65
C ALA A 173 12.26 7.15 5.85
N ALA A 174 11.42 7.36 6.85
CA ALA A 174 11.78 8.13 8.04
C ALA A 174 12.85 7.41 8.91
N ALA A 175 12.81 6.07 8.97
CA ALA A 175 13.87 5.29 9.61
C ALA A 175 15.21 5.48 8.89
N GLY A 176 15.22 5.50 7.56
CA GLY A 176 16.40 5.79 6.76
C GLY A 176 16.97 7.19 7.01
N ASP A 177 16.13 8.20 7.11
CA ASP A 177 16.55 9.58 7.40
C ASP A 177 17.10 9.72 8.83
N ALA A 178 16.48 9.06 9.79
CA ALA A 178 16.97 9.04 11.15
C ALA A 178 18.30 8.30 11.27
N SER A 179 18.49 7.20 10.56
CA SER A 179 19.75 6.46 10.45
C SER A 179 20.84 7.32 9.81
N ALA A 180 20.53 8.05 8.73
CA ALA A 180 21.44 9.00 8.09
C ALA A 180 21.91 10.11 9.05
N SER A 181 21.09 10.46 10.03
CA SER A 181 21.40 11.42 11.08
C SER A 181 22.21 10.81 12.25
N GLY A 182 22.68 9.57 12.11
CA GLY A 182 23.52 8.89 13.11
C GLY A 182 22.77 8.18 14.23
N LYS A 183 21.44 8.05 14.14
CA LYS A 183 20.69 7.29 15.15
C LYS A 183 20.97 5.79 15.03
N PRO A 184 21.13 5.07 16.16
CA PRO A 184 21.26 3.62 16.15
C PRO A 184 19.95 2.97 15.64
N MET A 185 20.04 1.71 15.20
CA MET A 185 18.96 0.99 14.53
C MET A 185 17.60 1.11 15.23
N ARG A 186 17.53 0.82 16.54
CA ARG A 186 16.28 0.93 17.29
C ARG A 186 15.70 2.34 17.26
N ALA A 187 16.53 3.35 17.53
CA ALA A 187 16.09 4.75 17.54
C ALA A 187 15.68 5.24 16.14
N ALA A 188 16.31 4.72 15.08
CA ALA A 188 15.93 5.01 13.70
C ALA A 188 14.56 4.40 13.38
N LEU A 189 14.33 3.14 13.73
CA LEU A 189 13.04 2.48 13.54
C LEU A 189 11.92 3.12 14.40
N GLN A 190 12.22 3.53 15.63
CA GLN A 190 11.27 4.29 16.46
C GLN A 190 10.91 5.65 15.83
N ALA A 191 11.86 6.34 15.18
CA ALA A 191 11.57 7.56 14.43
C ALA A 191 10.66 7.27 13.23
N GLY A 192 10.85 6.13 12.56
CA GLY A 192 9.96 5.63 11.54
C GLY A 192 8.52 5.43 12.04
N LEU A 193 8.39 4.74 13.19
CA LEU A 193 7.08 4.52 13.82
C LEU A 193 6.40 5.84 14.22
N GLU A 194 7.16 6.76 14.80
CA GLU A 194 6.61 8.07 15.17
C GLU A 194 6.11 8.85 13.94
N ARG A 195 6.85 8.81 12.83
CA ARG A 195 6.42 9.45 11.59
C ARG A 195 5.18 8.78 11.00
N MET A 196 5.12 7.46 11.02
CA MET A 196 3.93 6.70 10.62
C MET A 196 2.70 7.11 11.46
N ARG A 197 2.85 7.22 12.78
CA ARG A 197 1.79 7.64 13.70
C ARG A 197 1.31 9.07 13.42
N GLN A 198 2.24 10.00 13.19
CA GLN A 198 1.91 11.38 12.86
C GLN A 198 1.07 11.52 11.59
N VAL A 199 1.37 10.71 10.57
CA VAL A 199 0.66 10.74 9.28
C VAL A 199 -0.64 9.94 9.35
N GLY A 200 -0.60 8.75 9.94
CA GLY A 200 -1.75 7.85 10.01
C GLY A 200 -2.72 8.14 11.15
N GLY A 201 -2.31 8.95 12.13
CA GLY A 201 -3.16 9.35 13.28
C GLY A 201 -3.35 8.26 14.33
N ALA A 202 -2.85 7.04 14.14
CA ALA A 202 -3.03 5.92 15.05
C ALA A 202 -2.05 5.94 16.22
N ASN A 203 -2.53 5.55 17.40
CA ASN A 203 -1.76 5.43 18.62
C ASN A 203 -1.87 4.01 19.20
N PRO A 204 -0.99 3.61 20.13
CA PRO A 204 -1.19 2.38 20.89
C PRO A 204 -2.56 2.34 21.56
N GLY A 205 -3.27 1.22 21.42
CA GLY A 205 -4.65 1.06 21.88
C GLY A 205 -5.72 1.41 20.82
N ASP A 206 -5.34 1.82 19.64
CA ASP A 206 -6.28 2.16 18.56
C ASP A 206 -6.61 0.97 17.64
N ARG A 207 -6.17 -0.25 18.01
CA ARG A 207 -6.41 -1.50 17.29
C ARG A 207 -5.83 -1.48 15.86
N THR A 208 -4.53 -1.21 15.79
CA THR A 208 -3.78 -1.10 14.52
C THR A 208 -2.45 -1.86 14.59
N MET A 209 -1.69 -1.86 13.48
CA MET A 209 -0.32 -2.41 13.47
C MET A 209 0.62 -1.70 14.47
N VAL A 210 0.29 -0.49 14.91
CA VAL A 210 1.06 0.25 15.93
C VAL A 210 1.12 -0.51 17.24
N ASP A 211 0.04 -1.23 17.59
CA ASP A 211 -0.07 -2.02 18.82
C ASP A 211 0.93 -3.19 18.87
N ALA A 212 1.33 -3.70 17.69
CA ALA A 212 2.38 -4.71 17.59
C ALA A 212 3.77 -4.11 17.41
N LEU A 213 3.91 -3.06 16.57
CA LEU A 213 5.20 -2.46 16.25
C LEU A 213 5.82 -1.72 17.43
N ALA A 214 5.04 -0.94 18.18
CA ALA A 214 5.57 -0.15 19.28
C ALA A 214 6.27 -1.03 20.36
N PRO A 215 5.62 -2.05 20.95
CA PRO A 215 6.27 -2.91 21.93
C PRO A 215 7.39 -3.76 21.32
N ALA A 216 7.32 -4.13 20.03
CA ALA A 216 8.42 -4.83 19.37
C ALA A 216 9.69 -3.99 19.31
N LEU A 217 9.58 -2.72 18.90
CA LEU A 217 10.71 -1.81 18.81
C LEU A 217 11.27 -1.44 20.19
N ASP A 218 10.44 -1.36 21.21
CA ASP A 218 10.88 -1.12 22.58
C ASP A 218 11.70 -2.30 23.14
N ALA A 219 11.35 -3.52 22.75
CA ALA A 219 12.04 -4.74 23.17
C ALA A 219 13.24 -5.12 22.28
N LEU A 220 13.54 -4.36 21.23
CA LEU A 220 14.51 -4.76 20.19
C LEU A 220 15.94 -4.89 20.73
N ASP A 221 16.35 -4.06 21.70
CA ASP A 221 17.69 -4.14 22.30
C ASP A 221 17.89 -5.42 23.15
N ALA A 222 16.79 -6.05 23.59
CA ALA A 222 16.81 -7.35 24.25
C ALA A 222 16.88 -8.54 23.27
N GLY A 223 16.98 -8.27 21.98
CA GLY A 223 17.11 -9.24 20.90
C GLY A 223 15.81 -9.56 20.17
N LEU A 224 15.95 -10.16 18.98
CA LEU A 224 14.83 -10.45 18.07
C LEU A 224 13.73 -11.32 18.68
N THR A 225 14.09 -12.30 19.51
CA THR A 225 13.10 -13.14 20.22
C THR A 225 12.24 -12.32 21.16
N SER A 226 12.83 -11.39 21.90
CA SER A 226 12.10 -10.49 22.80
C SER A 226 11.19 -9.55 22.01
N ALA A 227 11.68 -8.99 20.92
CA ALA A 227 10.90 -8.13 20.02
C ALA A 227 9.71 -8.88 19.40
N SER A 228 9.93 -10.11 18.90
CA SER A 228 8.87 -10.96 18.34
C SER A 228 7.78 -11.31 19.37
N ASN A 229 8.19 -11.67 20.59
CA ASN A 229 7.25 -11.96 21.68
C ASN A 229 6.44 -10.71 22.08
N ALA A 230 7.08 -9.55 22.10
CA ALA A 230 6.40 -8.29 22.38
C ALA A 230 5.41 -7.91 21.26
N ALA A 231 5.80 -8.09 19.97
CA ALA A 231 4.91 -7.91 18.84
C ALA A 231 3.66 -8.81 18.92
N ARG A 232 3.87 -10.11 19.21
CA ARG A 232 2.77 -11.07 19.37
C ARG A 232 1.81 -10.66 20.47
N LYS A 233 2.33 -10.30 21.66
CA LYS A 233 1.49 -9.81 22.77
C LYS A 233 0.71 -8.56 22.39
N GLY A 234 1.32 -7.65 21.65
CA GLY A 234 0.65 -6.45 21.17
C GLY A 234 -0.45 -6.75 20.16
N ALA A 235 -0.19 -7.68 19.23
CA ALA A 235 -1.21 -8.17 18.29
C ALA A 235 -2.37 -8.87 19.01
N ASP A 236 -2.08 -9.77 19.96
CA ASP A 236 -3.10 -10.48 20.74
C ASP A 236 -3.93 -9.52 21.61
N TYR A 237 -3.29 -8.45 22.12
CA TYR A 237 -4.01 -7.40 22.87
C TYR A 237 -5.07 -6.71 22.00
N THR A 238 -4.84 -6.51 20.71
CA THR A 238 -5.85 -5.89 19.82
C THR A 238 -7.15 -6.67 19.75
N ALA A 239 -7.13 -7.99 19.96
CA ALA A 239 -8.33 -8.81 20.03
C ALA A 239 -9.22 -8.50 21.25
N THR A 240 -8.66 -7.90 22.30
CA THR A 240 -9.41 -7.47 23.48
C THR A 240 -10.04 -6.08 23.36
N LEU A 241 -9.69 -5.32 22.32
CA LEU A 241 -10.18 -3.99 22.08
C LEU A 241 -11.51 -4.05 21.31
N THR A 242 -12.56 -3.43 21.87
CA THR A 242 -13.89 -3.43 21.28
C THR A 242 -14.12 -2.28 20.30
N THR A 243 -13.18 -1.35 20.21
CA THR A 243 -13.26 -0.19 19.30
C THR A 243 -11.92 0.00 18.59
N ALA A 244 -11.98 0.27 17.30
CA ALA A 244 -10.84 0.72 16.52
C ALA A 244 -11.00 2.23 16.25
N LYS A 245 -9.89 2.99 16.25
CA LYS A 245 -9.92 4.42 15.96
C LYS A 245 -9.32 4.78 14.62
N ALA A 246 -8.76 3.80 13.91
CA ALA A 246 -8.18 4.00 12.59
C ALA A 246 -8.48 2.79 11.68
N GLY A 247 -8.48 3.01 10.37
CA GLY A 247 -8.75 1.99 9.38
C GLY A 247 -10.22 1.60 9.26
N ARG A 248 -10.50 0.57 8.45
CA ARG A 248 -11.88 0.10 8.17
C ARG A 248 -12.59 -0.45 9.41
N ALA A 249 -11.85 -1.00 10.35
CA ALA A 249 -12.40 -1.51 11.60
C ALA A 249 -13.11 -0.43 12.45
N THR A 250 -12.96 0.87 12.14
CA THR A 250 -13.71 1.96 12.81
C THR A 250 -15.20 1.92 12.51
N TYR A 251 -15.60 1.28 11.42
CA TYR A 251 -17.01 1.16 11.02
C TYR A 251 -17.71 -0.06 11.59
N ILE A 252 -16.99 -0.89 12.35
CA ILE A 252 -17.49 -2.13 12.93
C ILE A 252 -17.84 -1.87 14.40
N ASN A 253 -19.06 -2.24 14.80
CA ASN A 253 -19.47 -2.17 16.19
C ASN A 253 -19.02 -3.42 16.98
N ALA A 254 -19.12 -3.35 18.33
CA ALA A 254 -18.66 -4.44 19.22
C ALA A 254 -19.35 -5.78 18.94
N GLU A 255 -20.61 -5.78 18.49
CA GLU A 255 -21.40 -6.99 18.19
C GLU A 255 -20.91 -7.74 16.94
N GLN A 256 -20.17 -7.06 16.06
CA GLN A 256 -19.61 -7.62 14.82
C GLN A 256 -18.18 -8.12 15.01
N LEU A 257 -17.61 -8.00 16.21
CA LEU A 257 -16.23 -8.38 16.50
C LEU A 257 -16.11 -9.77 17.15
N GLU A 258 -17.24 -10.44 17.41
CA GLU A 258 -17.32 -11.83 17.81
C GLU A 258 -17.30 -12.74 16.56
#